data_3762839954eb13430e1f8fb2b26dfa6c
#
_entry.id   3762839954eb13430e1f8fb2b26dfa6c
#
_cell.length_a   1.000
_cell.length_b   1.000
_cell.length_c   1.000
_cell.angle_alpha   90.00
_cell.angle_beta   90.00
_cell.angle_gamma   90.00
#
_symmetry.space_group_name_H-M   'P 1'
#
loop_
_entity.id
_entity.type
_entity.pdbx_description
1 polymer ?
#
loop_
_entity_poly.entity_id
_entity_poly.type
_entity_poly.pdbx_seq_one_letter_code
_entity_poly.pdbx_strand_id
1 'polypeptide(L)'
;MSVLALHDIHRSFEPGIPVLDGVELRAEAGEVVGLLGRNGAGKTTLLHIAMGMLHQQQGTVEVFGLDPHREPVEVKKRIGFVSENQILPAFLKVREVVELHRSLFPSWDNDMAARLVSRFGLRPGARIKTLSKGQARQVALLCAVCHRPELLLLDEPAGGLDALARREFLETSIQALSDSGTTIVFSSHYLSDVERLAGRAVMLHDSKVLIDNSLDELHESFSIALVPHRPQGTSEALLAMPECLGVRVRTDAVHAVFSLDPDDACALITNNLGVTDALCRTAGLEEMFIEIAGGER
;
A
#
# COMPACT_ATOMS: atom_id res chain seq x y z
N MET A 1 2.32 3.78 -19.66
CA MET A 1 3.28 4.91 -19.49
C MET A 1 3.38 5.17 -17.99
N SER A 2 4.57 5.02 -17.41
CA SER A 2 4.74 5.10 -15.95
C SER A 2 4.41 6.50 -15.44
N VAL A 3 3.52 6.56 -14.46
CA VAL A 3 3.10 7.80 -13.76
C VAL A 3 3.99 8.04 -12.54
N LEU A 4 4.43 6.97 -11.89
CA LEU A 4 5.33 6.97 -10.75
C LEU A 4 6.43 5.95 -10.99
N ALA A 5 7.69 6.33 -10.81
CA ALA A 5 8.84 5.45 -10.82
C ALA A 5 9.82 5.83 -9.69
N LEU A 6 10.04 4.89 -8.80
CA LEU A 6 11.05 4.94 -7.77
C LEU A 6 12.04 3.81 -8.05
N HIS A 7 13.31 4.13 -8.17
CA HIS A 7 14.33 3.17 -8.54
C HIS A 7 15.50 3.23 -7.55
N ASP A 8 15.84 2.07 -6.99
CA ASP A 8 16.94 1.86 -6.05
C ASP A 8 16.89 2.82 -4.84
N ILE A 9 15.74 2.95 -4.22
CA ILE A 9 15.51 3.93 -3.14
C ILE A 9 16.11 3.43 -1.83
N HIS A 10 17.04 4.23 -1.30
CA HIS A 10 17.62 4.01 0.03
C HIS A 10 17.29 5.18 0.98
N ARG A 11 16.91 4.85 2.20
CA ARG A 11 16.65 5.82 3.25
C ARG A 11 16.86 5.23 4.65
N SER A 12 17.60 5.95 5.48
CA SER A 12 17.78 5.70 6.92
C SER A 12 17.51 6.98 7.70
N PHE A 13 16.95 6.90 8.89
CA PHE A 13 16.84 8.01 9.83
C PHE A 13 17.91 7.92 10.91
N GLU A 14 18.37 6.70 11.22
CA GLU A 14 19.46 6.42 12.15
C GLU A 14 20.59 5.69 11.42
N PRO A 15 21.87 5.97 11.75
CA PRO A 15 23.00 5.29 11.13
C PRO A 15 22.91 3.76 11.29
N GLY A 16 23.03 3.04 10.19
CA GLY A 16 23.04 1.57 10.20
C GLY A 16 21.65 0.90 10.30
N ILE A 17 20.56 1.68 10.40
CA ILE A 17 19.20 1.14 10.44
C ILE A 17 18.44 1.64 9.20
N PRO A 18 18.44 0.86 8.10
CA PRO A 18 17.71 1.25 6.90
C PRO A 18 16.18 1.13 7.12
N VAL A 19 15.45 2.12 6.62
CA VAL A 19 13.99 2.08 6.50
C VAL A 19 13.59 1.65 5.09
N LEU A 20 14.38 2.04 4.09
CA LEU A 20 14.29 1.59 2.70
C LEU A 20 15.71 1.21 2.25
N ASP A 21 15.85 0.06 1.60
CA ASP A 21 17.12 -0.52 1.16
C ASP A 21 16.98 -1.12 -0.25
N GLY A 22 17.22 -0.30 -1.29
CA GLY A 22 17.09 -0.70 -2.67
C GLY A 22 15.65 -0.91 -3.12
N VAL A 23 14.72 -0.08 -2.63
CA VAL A 23 13.28 -0.24 -2.92
C VAL A 23 12.95 0.24 -4.33
N GLU A 24 12.26 -0.62 -5.08
CA GLU A 24 11.67 -0.33 -6.37
C GLU A 24 10.15 -0.19 -6.24
N LEU A 25 9.56 0.80 -6.89
CA LEU A 25 8.11 0.93 -7.04
C LEU A 25 7.78 1.64 -8.33
N ARG A 26 6.91 1.06 -9.15
CA ARG A 26 6.35 1.71 -10.33
C ARG A 26 4.84 1.68 -10.25
N ALA A 27 4.19 2.69 -10.85
CA ALA A 27 2.76 2.65 -11.11
C ALA A 27 2.48 3.18 -12.52
N GLU A 28 1.73 2.40 -13.28
CA GLU A 28 1.32 2.76 -14.64
C GLU A 28 0.02 3.58 -14.61
N ALA A 29 -0.26 4.29 -15.71
CA ALA A 29 -1.46 5.12 -15.80
C ALA A 29 -2.75 4.30 -15.60
N GLY A 30 -3.60 4.74 -14.69
CA GLY A 30 -4.88 4.09 -14.36
C GLY A 30 -4.76 2.86 -13.45
N GLU A 31 -3.55 2.51 -13.02
CA GLU A 31 -3.32 1.37 -12.12
C GLU A 31 -3.73 1.69 -10.68
N VAL A 32 -4.24 0.70 -9.96
CA VAL A 32 -4.51 0.75 -8.52
C VAL A 32 -3.54 -0.18 -7.80
N VAL A 33 -2.56 0.39 -7.12
CA VAL A 33 -1.50 -0.34 -6.40
C VAL A 33 -1.75 -0.28 -4.90
N GLY A 34 -1.81 -1.44 -4.26
CA GLY A 34 -1.85 -1.58 -2.80
C GLY A 34 -0.45 -1.77 -2.22
N LEU A 35 0.00 -0.82 -1.38
CA LEU A 35 1.29 -0.89 -0.71
C LEU A 35 1.11 -1.50 0.68
N LEU A 36 1.57 -2.73 0.85
CA LEU A 36 1.45 -3.52 2.07
C LEU A 36 2.73 -3.49 2.91
N GLY A 37 2.58 -3.74 4.19
CA GLY A 37 3.69 -3.89 5.12
C GLY A 37 3.28 -3.59 6.56
N ARG A 38 4.05 -4.09 7.52
CA ARG A 38 3.84 -3.78 8.96
C ARG A 38 4.03 -2.29 9.22
N ASN A 39 3.57 -1.86 10.40
CA ASN A 39 3.90 -0.51 10.88
C ASN A 39 5.42 -0.37 11.00
N GLY A 40 5.97 0.71 10.45
CA GLY A 40 7.42 0.92 10.38
C GLY A 40 8.13 0.32 9.16
N ALA A 41 7.45 -0.43 8.28
CA ALA A 41 8.07 -1.03 7.10
C ALA A 41 8.53 -0.04 6.01
N GLY A 42 8.27 1.26 6.19
CA GLY A 42 8.72 2.29 5.26
C GLY A 42 7.65 2.82 4.29
N LYS A 43 6.40 2.36 4.36
CA LYS A 43 5.31 2.78 3.45
C LYS A 43 5.14 4.30 3.38
N THR A 44 4.93 4.94 4.53
CA THR A 44 4.83 6.41 4.65
C THR A 44 6.07 7.12 4.11
N THR A 45 7.26 6.58 4.43
CA THR A 45 8.55 7.11 3.95
C THR A 45 8.61 7.08 2.43
N LEU A 46 8.21 5.97 1.81
CA LEU A 46 8.19 5.81 0.36
C LEU A 46 7.22 6.78 -0.31
N LEU A 47 6.00 6.91 0.23
CA LEU A 47 5.01 7.87 -0.28
C LEU A 47 5.47 9.33 -0.12
N HIS A 48 6.14 9.68 0.99
CA HIS A 48 6.70 11.02 1.18
C HIS A 48 7.85 11.32 0.22
N ILE A 49 8.66 10.32 -0.13
CA ILE A 49 9.70 10.45 -1.16
C ILE A 49 9.04 10.67 -2.53
N ALA A 50 8.01 9.90 -2.90
CA ALA A 50 7.25 10.08 -4.12
C ALA A 50 6.64 11.49 -4.25
N MET A 51 6.19 12.08 -3.12
CA MET A 51 5.67 13.45 -3.06
C MET A 51 6.74 14.55 -3.11
N GLY A 52 8.03 14.20 -3.07
CA GLY A 52 9.10 15.17 -2.88
C GLY A 52 9.03 15.92 -1.55
N MET A 53 8.46 15.30 -0.51
CA MET A 53 8.42 15.82 0.86
C MET A 53 9.62 15.34 1.68
N LEU A 54 10.23 14.26 1.26
CA LEU A 54 11.40 13.65 1.88
C LEU A 54 12.40 13.25 0.79
N HIS A 55 13.68 13.61 0.96
CA HIS A 55 14.73 13.18 0.06
C HIS A 55 15.15 11.73 0.32
N GLN A 56 15.35 10.96 -0.73
CA GLN A 56 16.08 9.70 -0.69
C GLN A 56 17.58 9.96 -0.46
N GLN A 57 18.30 8.97 0.06
CA GLN A 57 19.76 9.04 0.22
C GLN A 57 20.49 8.53 -1.04
N GLN A 58 19.88 7.53 -1.72
CA GLN A 58 20.32 7.00 -3.01
C GLN A 58 19.09 6.66 -3.86
N GLY A 59 19.32 6.46 -5.14
CA GLY A 59 18.27 6.13 -6.10
C GLY A 59 17.66 7.35 -6.77
N THR A 60 16.66 7.11 -7.61
CA THR A 60 15.97 8.15 -8.39
C THR A 60 14.46 8.07 -8.21
N VAL A 61 13.82 9.24 -8.27
CA VAL A 61 12.36 9.38 -8.19
C VAL A 61 11.88 10.18 -9.37
N GLU A 62 10.93 9.64 -10.10
CA GLU A 62 10.26 10.32 -11.20
C GLU A 62 8.74 10.21 -11.02
N VAL A 63 8.06 11.34 -11.14
CA VAL A 63 6.61 11.41 -11.16
C VAL A 63 6.19 12.18 -12.40
N PHE A 64 5.43 11.54 -13.28
CA PHE A 64 5.11 12.07 -14.62
C PHE A 64 6.36 12.38 -15.48
N GLY A 65 7.47 11.66 -15.26
CA GLY A 65 8.76 11.94 -15.89
C GLY A 65 9.51 13.14 -15.32
N LEU A 66 9.07 13.71 -14.19
CA LEU A 66 9.66 14.87 -13.52
C LEU A 66 10.25 14.45 -12.16
N ASP A 67 11.35 15.10 -11.77
CA ASP A 67 11.89 14.97 -10.41
C ASP A 67 11.07 15.83 -9.43
N PRO A 68 10.38 15.25 -8.43
CA PRO A 68 9.50 16.00 -7.53
C PRO A 68 10.24 16.98 -6.62
N HIS A 69 11.56 16.89 -6.50
CA HIS A 69 12.37 17.85 -5.76
C HIS A 69 12.81 19.04 -6.61
N ARG A 70 13.01 18.83 -7.91
CA ARG A 70 13.40 19.88 -8.84
C ARG A 70 12.20 20.66 -9.36
N GLU A 71 11.09 19.97 -9.57
CA GLU A 71 9.86 20.54 -10.14
C GLU A 71 8.63 20.33 -9.22
N PRO A 72 8.73 20.73 -7.92
CA PRO A 72 7.73 20.36 -6.90
C PRO A 72 6.35 20.95 -7.19
N VAL A 73 6.26 22.11 -7.83
CA VAL A 73 4.98 22.74 -8.12
C VAL A 73 4.26 22.02 -9.25
N GLU A 74 4.99 21.67 -10.32
CA GLU A 74 4.41 20.99 -11.48
C GLU A 74 3.95 19.57 -11.11
N VAL A 75 4.71 18.88 -10.30
CA VAL A 75 4.36 17.55 -9.78
C VAL A 75 3.15 17.65 -8.85
N LYS A 76 3.18 18.51 -7.84
CA LYS A 76 2.12 18.59 -6.82
C LYS A 76 0.78 19.09 -7.34
N LYS A 77 0.74 19.83 -8.43
CA LYS A 77 -0.51 20.23 -9.09
C LYS A 77 -1.31 19.03 -9.63
N ARG A 78 -0.62 17.94 -9.95
CA ARG A 78 -1.17 16.72 -10.59
C ARG A 78 -1.34 15.57 -9.60
N ILE A 79 -0.94 15.75 -8.33
CA ILE A 79 -1.05 14.73 -7.28
C ILE A 79 -2.12 15.11 -6.27
N GLY A 80 -2.96 14.15 -5.90
CA GLY A 80 -3.75 14.18 -4.68
C GLY A 80 -3.02 13.40 -3.59
N PHE A 81 -2.98 13.92 -2.36
CA PHE A 81 -2.35 13.24 -1.25
C PHE A 81 -3.21 13.30 0.01
N VAL A 82 -3.39 12.15 0.66
CA VAL A 82 -4.00 12.04 1.99
C VAL A 82 -3.04 11.27 2.89
N SER A 83 -2.55 11.92 3.94
CA SER A 83 -1.67 11.29 4.92
C SER A 83 -2.46 10.62 6.04
N GLU A 84 -1.86 9.64 6.70
CA GLU A 84 -2.44 8.95 7.86
C GLU A 84 -2.87 9.94 8.95
N ASN A 85 -2.01 10.89 9.27
CA ASN A 85 -2.23 11.92 10.28
C ASN A 85 -2.57 13.26 9.66
N GLN A 86 -3.55 13.29 8.74
CA GLN A 86 -3.98 14.51 8.06
C GLN A 86 -4.43 15.58 9.07
N ILE A 87 -3.66 16.66 9.15
CA ILE A 87 -3.98 17.80 10.00
C ILE A 87 -4.64 18.89 9.15
N LEU A 88 -5.96 19.00 9.28
CA LEU A 88 -6.70 20.14 8.72
C LEU A 88 -6.74 21.28 9.74
N PRO A 89 -6.74 22.56 9.30
CA PRO A 89 -6.81 23.71 10.21
C PRO A 89 -8.04 23.66 11.11
N ALA A 90 -7.85 23.37 12.39
CA ALA A 90 -8.92 23.07 13.35
C ALA A 90 -9.92 24.22 13.54
N PHE A 91 -9.50 25.46 13.32
CA PHE A 91 -10.30 26.68 13.49
C PHE A 91 -11.18 27.00 12.28
N LEU A 92 -10.87 26.45 11.09
CA LEU A 92 -11.65 26.66 9.88
C LEU A 92 -12.93 25.82 9.88
N LYS A 93 -13.91 26.27 9.08
CA LYS A 93 -15.10 25.50 8.73
C LYS A 93 -14.81 24.65 7.51
N VAL A 94 -15.60 23.59 7.31
CA VAL A 94 -15.49 22.70 6.14
C VAL A 94 -15.49 23.50 4.83
N ARG A 95 -16.46 24.43 4.66
CA ARG A 95 -16.53 25.29 3.46
C ARG A 95 -15.28 26.15 3.24
N GLU A 96 -14.63 26.59 4.33
CA GLU A 96 -13.46 27.43 4.27
C GLU A 96 -12.22 26.65 3.84
N VAL A 97 -12.12 25.37 4.30
CA VAL A 97 -11.07 24.45 3.86
C VAL A 97 -11.25 24.09 2.38
N VAL A 98 -12.49 23.79 1.96
CA VAL A 98 -12.81 23.50 0.56
C VAL A 98 -12.48 24.69 -0.35
N GLU A 99 -12.86 25.90 0.06
CA GLU A 99 -12.59 27.13 -0.70
C GLU A 99 -11.11 27.45 -0.80
N LEU A 100 -10.35 27.19 0.28
CA LEU A 100 -8.89 27.33 0.27
C LEU A 100 -8.27 26.42 -0.80
N HIS A 101 -8.64 25.14 -0.82
CA HIS A 101 -8.13 24.21 -1.83
C HIS A 101 -8.60 24.57 -3.24
N ARG A 102 -9.86 25.00 -3.41
CA ARG A 102 -10.37 25.49 -4.68
C ARG A 102 -9.51 26.63 -5.24
N SER A 103 -9.05 27.53 -4.39
CA SER A 103 -8.22 28.67 -4.81
C SER A 103 -6.80 28.28 -5.24
N LEU A 104 -6.30 27.11 -4.81
CA LEU A 104 -4.96 26.62 -5.14
C LEU A 104 -4.93 25.86 -6.48
N PHE A 105 -6.05 25.30 -6.92
CA PHE A 105 -6.10 24.41 -8.08
C PHE A 105 -7.07 24.94 -9.15
N PRO A 106 -6.55 25.42 -10.29
CA PRO A 106 -7.41 25.92 -11.40
C PRO A 106 -8.33 24.84 -11.99
N SER A 107 -7.95 23.56 -11.89
CA SER A 107 -8.71 22.38 -12.36
C SER A 107 -9.79 21.91 -11.39
N TRP A 108 -10.09 22.69 -10.35
CA TRP A 108 -11.05 22.28 -9.32
C TRP A 108 -12.46 22.03 -9.86
N ASP A 109 -12.99 20.82 -9.57
CA ASP A 109 -14.32 20.39 -9.94
C ASP A 109 -15.35 20.70 -8.83
N ASN A 110 -16.12 21.77 -9.03
CA ASN A 110 -17.14 22.20 -8.07
C ASN A 110 -18.30 21.20 -7.94
N ASP A 111 -18.66 20.53 -9.03
CA ASP A 111 -19.76 19.54 -9.04
C ASP A 111 -19.35 18.29 -8.27
N MET A 112 -18.12 17.83 -8.46
CA MET A 112 -17.56 16.73 -7.69
C MET A 112 -17.49 17.08 -6.20
N ALA A 113 -17.04 18.28 -5.86
CA ALA A 113 -16.99 18.74 -4.48
C ALA A 113 -18.37 18.75 -3.84
N ALA A 114 -19.40 19.28 -4.53
CA ALA A 114 -20.77 19.30 -4.05
C ALA A 114 -21.32 17.87 -3.84
N ARG A 115 -21.09 16.97 -4.80
CA ARG A 115 -21.48 15.54 -4.68
C ARG A 115 -20.81 14.88 -3.47
N LEU A 116 -19.52 15.08 -3.25
CA LEU A 116 -18.79 14.49 -2.13
C LEU A 116 -19.22 15.06 -0.78
N VAL A 117 -19.45 16.38 -0.69
CA VAL A 117 -20.02 17.01 0.52
C VAL A 117 -21.36 16.36 0.89
N SER A 118 -22.25 16.17 -0.09
CA SER A 118 -23.54 15.54 0.10
C SER A 118 -23.41 14.06 0.49
N ARG A 119 -22.60 13.30 -0.25
CA ARG A 119 -22.40 11.85 -0.04
C ARG A 119 -21.81 11.53 1.32
N PHE A 120 -20.86 12.33 1.78
CA PHE A 120 -20.23 12.17 3.10
C PHE A 120 -21.05 12.81 4.24
N GLY A 121 -22.20 13.41 3.95
CA GLY A 121 -23.02 14.07 4.96
C GLY A 121 -22.30 15.21 5.69
N LEU A 122 -21.34 15.85 5.03
CA LEU A 122 -20.54 16.93 5.63
C LEU A 122 -21.40 18.19 5.76
N ARG A 123 -21.31 18.83 6.94
CA ARG A 123 -21.96 20.13 7.17
C ARG A 123 -20.99 21.26 6.83
N PRO A 124 -21.21 22.07 5.76
CA PRO A 124 -20.28 23.10 5.33
C PRO A 124 -19.97 24.14 6.41
N GLY A 125 -20.91 24.38 7.33
CA GLY A 125 -20.75 25.30 8.45
C GLY A 125 -20.04 24.73 9.68
N ALA A 126 -19.83 23.40 9.75
CA ALA A 126 -19.15 22.77 10.89
C ALA A 126 -17.68 23.15 10.93
N ARG A 127 -17.13 23.34 12.13
CA ARG A 127 -15.70 23.57 12.31
C ARG A 127 -14.95 22.24 12.27
N ILE A 128 -13.75 22.24 11.69
CA ILE A 128 -12.91 21.02 11.57
C ILE A 128 -12.69 20.36 12.93
N LYS A 129 -12.44 21.15 13.99
CA LYS A 129 -12.24 20.62 15.36
C LYS A 129 -13.45 19.86 15.96
N THR A 130 -14.64 20.03 15.36
CA THR A 130 -15.88 19.38 15.83
C THR A 130 -16.23 18.13 15.03
N LEU A 131 -15.46 17.82 14.00
CA LEU A 131 -15.66 16.64 13.17
C LEU A 131 -15.13 15.38 13.86
N SER A 132 -15.76 14.24 13.59
CA SER A 132 -15.15 12.94 13.89
C SER A 132 -13.88 12.74 13.06
N LYS A 133 -13.02 11.82 13.46
CA LYS A 133 -11.82 11.46 12.66
C LYS A 133 -12.19 11.05 11.23
N GLY A 134 -13.26 10.27 11.07
CA GLY A 134 -13.76 9.87 9.75
C GLY A 134 -14.22 11.05 8.90
N GLN A 135 -15.00 11.97 9.48
CA GLN A 135 -15.43 13.17 8.77
C GLN A 135 -14.26 14.09 8.38
N ALA A 136 -13.25 14.23 9.25
CA ALA A 136 -12.06 15.01 8.92
C ALA A 136 -11.29 14.37 7.74
N ARG A 137 -11.19 13.04 7.68
CA ARG A 137 -10.60 12.32 6.54
C ARG A 137 -11.41 12.46 5.26
N GLN A 138 -12.74 12.42 5.36
CA GLN A 138 -13.61 12.67 4.21
C GLN A 138 -13.40 14.10 3.64
N VAL A 139 -13.20 15.09 4.50
CA VAL A 139 -12.83 16.46 4.05
C VAL A 139 -11.45 16.46 3.39
N ALA A 140 -10.46 15.78 3.97
CA ALA A 140 -9.12 15.68 3.40
C ALA A 140 -9.13 15.00 2.04
N LEU A 141 -9.87 13.89 1.91
CA LEU A 141 -10.03 13.20 0.64
C LEU A 141 -10.70 14.11 -0.40
N LEU A 142 -11.80 14.77 -0.05
CA LEU A 142 -12.47 15.72 -0.94
C LEU A 142 -11.48 16.75 -1.48
N CYS A 143 -10.65 17.31 -0.61
CA CYS A 143 -9.62 18.28 -0.99
C CYS A 143 -8.54 17.67 -1.92
N ALA A 144 -8.20 16.39 -1.71
CA ALA A 144 -7.19 15.70 -2.49
C ALA A 144 -7.67 15.26 -3.88
N VAL A 145 -8.98 15.15 -4.10
CA VAL A 145 -9.51 14.57 -5.37
C VAL A 145 -10.24 15.56 -6.26
N CYS A 146 -10.78 16.66 -5.70
CA CYS A 146 -11.61 17.58 -6.47
C CYS A 146 -10.84 18.43 -7.50
N HIS A 147 -9.50 18.44 -7.47
CA HIS A 147 -8.69 19.03 -8.53
C HIS A 147 -8.38 18.06 -9.68
N ARG A 148 -8.98 16.83 -9.66
CA ARG A 148 -8.82 15.76 -10.66
C ARG A 148 -7.36 15.37 -10.86
N PRO A 149 -6.70 14.85 -9.82
CA PRO A 149 -5.31 14.43 -9.90
C PRO A 149 -5.12 13.27 -10.87
N GLU A 150 -3.97 13.22 -11.52
CA GLU A 150 -3.54 12.07 -12.35
C GLU A 150 -2.97 10.94 -11.48
N LEU A 151 -2.41 11.28 -10.31
CA LEU A 151 -1.92 10.35 -9.30
C LEU A 151 -2.52 10.67 -7.93
N LEU A 152 -3.12 9.69 -7.28
CA LEU A 152 -3.60 9.80 -5.91
C LEU A 152 -2.75 8.89 -5.00
N LEU A 153 -2.10 9.51 -4.03
CA LEU A 153 -1.33 8.81 -2.99
C LEU A 153 -2.11 8.85 -1.68
N LEU A 154 -2.38 7.69 -1.11
CA LEU A 154 -3.15 7.55 0.13
C LEU A 154 -2.32 6.78 1.17
N ASP A 155 -1.96 7.46 2.26
CA ASP A 155 -1.21 6.84 3.34
C ASP A 155 -2.15 6.46 4.48
N GLU A 156 -2.39 5.14 4.65
CA GLU A 156 -3.33 4.56 5.63
C GLU A 156 -4.68 5.32 5.68
N PRO A 157 -5.34 5.51 4.52
CA PRO A 157 -6.44 6.48 4.38
C PRO A 157 -7.65 6.14 5.24
N ALA A 158 -7.80 4.90 5.64
CA ALA A 158 -8.92 4.42 6.44
C ALA A 158 -8.52 3.98 7.86
N GLY A 159 -7.29 4.27 8.29
CA GLY A 159 -6.80 3.94 9.63
C GLY A 159 -7.64 4.59 10.73
N GLY A 160 -8.02 3.83 11.76
CA GLY A 160 -8.84 4.31 12.89
C GLY A 160 -10.32 4.52 12.59
N LEU A 161 -10.82 4.10 11.42
CA LEU A 161 -12.23 3.91 11.14
C LEU A 161 -12.67 2.51 11.60
N ASP A 162 -13.94 2.36 11.99
CA ASP A 162 -14.52 1.04 12.15
C ASP A 162 -14.61 0.29 10.80
N ALA A 163 -14.83 -1.01 10.83
CA ALA A 163 -14.76 -1.85 9.63
C ALA A 163 -15.76 -1.44 8.53
N LEU A 164 -16.96 -1.00 8.91
CA LEU A 164 -18.00 -0.58 7.95
C LEU A 164 -17.64 0.77 7.32
N ALA A 165 -17.33 1.76 8.16
CA ALA A 165 -16.95 3.10 7.70
C ALA A 165 -15.67 3.07 6.86
N ARG A 166 -14.70 2.19 7.21
CA ARG A 166 -13.48 1.96 6.43
C ARG A 166 -13.80 1.43 5.03
N ARG A 167 -14.64 0.41 4.97
CA ARG A 167 -15.06 -0.19 3.71
C ARG A 167 -15.74 0.82 2.81
N GLU A 168 -16.76 1.51 3.32
CA GLU A 168 -17.51 2.52 2.56
C GLU A 168 -16.62 3.67 2.08
N PHE A 169 -15.69 4.13 2.94
CA PHE A 169 -14.74 5.19 2.61
C PHE A 169 -13.83 4.78 1.45
N LEU A 170 -13.20 3.61 1.54
CA LEU A 170 -12.26 3.13 0.52
C LEU A 170 -12.96 2.81 -0.80
N GLU A 171 -14.08 2.09 -0.77
CA GLU A 171 -14.84 1.77 -1.98
C GLU A 171 -15.30 3.06 -2.70
N THR A 172 -15.84 4.01 -1.92
CA THR A 172 -16.26 5.30 -2.48
C THR A 172 -15.11 6.07 -3.11
N SER A 173 -13.95 6.05 -2.47
CA SER A 173 -12.79 6.84 -2.89
C SER A 173 -12.10 6.25 -4.11
N ILE A 174 -11.84 4.94 -4.06
CA ILE A 174 -11.03 4.26 -5.07
C ILE A 174 -11.84 4.01 -6.34
N GLN A 175 -13.07 3.49 -6.22
CA GLN A 175 -13.91 3.23 -7.39
C GLN A 175 -14.25 4.51 -8.17
N ALA A 176 -14.69 5.57 -7.47
CA ALA A 176 -15.06 6.82 -8.15
C ALA A 176 -13.89 7.48 -8.91
N LEU A 177 -12.65 7.22 -8.52
CA LEU A 177 -11.44 7.77 -9.12
C LEU A 177 -10.81 6.84 -10.14
N SER A 178 -10.85 5.54 -9.91
CA SER A 178 -10.43 4.52 -10.87
C SER A 178 -11.23 4.63 -12.17
N ASP A 179 -12.55 4.82 -12.08
CA ASP A 179 -13.43 5.02 -13.25
C ASP A 179 -13.05 6.28 -14.08
N SER A 180 -12.35 7.25 -13.48
CA SER A 180 -11.83 8.43 -14.16
C SER A 180 -10.43 8.28 -14.76
N GLY A 181 -9.80 7.12 -14.61
CA GLY A 181 -8.45 6.84 -15.10
C GLY A 181 -7.33 7.38 -14.19
N THR A 182 -7.64 7.80 -12.98
CA THR A 182 -6.65 8.23 -11.98
C THR A 182 -5.81 7.03 -11.54
N THR A 183 -4.49 7.18 -11.53
CA THR A 183 -3.56 6.20 -10.93
C THR A 183 -3.63 6.33 -9.42
N ILE A 184 -3.74 5.22 -8.70
CA ILE A 184 -3.89 5.23 -7.24
C ILE A 184 -2.82 4.34 -6.60
N VAL A 185 -2.09 4.88 -5.63
CA VAL A 185 -1.22 4.10 -4.74
C VAL A 185 -1.70 4.32 -3.31
N PHE A 186 -2.14 3.26 -2.66
CA PHE A 186 -2.61 3.38 -1.28
C PHE A 186 -1.88 2.40 -0.36
N SER A 187 -1.45 2.91 0.80
CA SER A 187 -0.89 2.05 1.84
C SER A 187 -2.00 1.48 2.73
N SER A 188 -1.84 0.24 3.12
CA SER A 188 -2.69 -0.41 4.13
C SER A 188 -1.92 -1.47 4.90
N HIS A 189 -2.28 -1.66 6.16
CA HIS A 189 -1.89 -2.83 6.94
C HIS A 189 -3.03 -3.87 6.98
N TYR A 190 -4.18 -3.57 6.37
CA TYR A 190 -5.29 -4.49 6.18
C TYR A 190 -5.25 -5.07 4.77
N LEU A 191 -4.94 -6.34 4.69
CA LEU A 191 -4.81 -7.05 3.42
C LEU A 191 -6.12 -7.16 2.66
N SER A 192 -7.23 -7.37 3.39
CA SER A 192 -8.57 -7.40 2.80
C SER A 192 -8.94 -6.12 2.03
N ASP A 193 -8.35 -4.98 2.37
CA ASP A 193 -8.56 -3.76 1.60
C ASP A 193 -7.83 -3.81 0.27
N VAL A 194 -6.60 -4.36 0.26
CA VAL A 194 -5.79 -4.51 -0.95
C VAL A 194 -6.38 -5.57 -1.86
N GLU A 195 -6.72 -6.75 -1.35
CA GLU A 195 -7.36 -7.82 -2.13
C GLU A 195 -8.65 -7.38 -2.84
N ARG A 196 -9.36 -6.44 -2.22
CA ARG A 196 -10.64 -5.97 -2.77
C ARG A 196 -10.51 -4.83 -3.78
N LEU A 197 -9.50 -3.99 -3.65
CA LEU A 197 -9.46 -2.67 -4.30
C LEU A 197 -8.27 -2.49 -5.24
N ALA A 198 -7.18 -3.20 -5.02
CA ALA A 198 -5.98 -3.11 -5.84
C ALA A 198 -6.06 -4.06 -7.04
N GLY A 199 -5.37 -3.71 -8.12
CA GLY A 199 -5.04 -4.65 -9.19
C GLY A 199 -3.70 -5.33 -8.97
N ARG A 200 -2.82 -4.69 -8.15
CA ARG A 200 -1.46 -5.15 -7.86
C ARG A 200 -1.10 -4.85 -6.41
N ALA A 201 -0.41 -5.78 -5.76
CA ALA A 201 0.08 -5.65 -4.40
C ALA A 201 1.60 -5.56 -4.38
N VAL A 202 2.11 -4.57 -3.64
CA VAL A 202 3.55 -4.40 -3.36
C VAL A 202 3.74 -4.53 -1.85
N MET A 203 4.50 -5.53 -1.42
CA MET A 203 4.74 -5.80 0.00
C MET A 203 6.13 -5.35 0.41
N LEU A 204 6.19 -4.41 1.35
CA LEU A 204 7.42 -4.01 2.02
C LEU A 204 7.65 -4.86 3.28
N HIS A 205 8.81 -5.49 3.34
CA HIS A 205 9.29 -6.25 4.49
C HIS A 205 10.80 -6.09 4.65
N ASP A 206 11.26 -5.89 5.87
CA ASP A 206 12.68 -5.71 6.20
C ASP A 206 13.37 -4.70 5.28
N SER A 207 12.75 -3.53 5.13
CA SER A 207 13.24 -2.40 4.31
C SER A 207 13.29 -2.65 2.79
N LYS A 208 12.81 -3.79 2.29
CA LYS A 208 12.84 -4.18 0.86
C LYS A 208 11.45 -4.50 0.33
N VAL A 209 11.33 -4.50 -1.00
CA VAL A 209 10.17 -5.09 -1.66
C VAL A 209 10.34 -6.60 -1.66
N LEU A 210 9.39 -7.30 -1.05
CA LEU A 210 9.37 -8.75 -1.00
C LEU A 210 8.47 -9.35 -2.08
N ILE A 211 7.33 -8.71 -2.33
CA ILE A 211 6.33 -9.11 -3.33
C ILE A 211 5.96 -7.87 -4.14
N ASP A 212 5.89 -8.03 -5.45
CA ASP A 212 5.43 -7.02 -6.40
C ASP A 212 4.77 -7.73 -7.58
N ASN A 213 3.47 -8.09 -7.42
CA ASN A 213 2.73 -8.88 -8.38
C ASN A 213 1.27 -8.39 -8.50
N SER A 214 0.64 -8.68 -9.63
CA SER A 214 -0.82 -8.57 -9.76
C SER A 214 -1.51 -9.52 -8.77
N LEU A 215 -2.73 -9.20 -8.35
CA LEU A 215 -3.48 -10.08 -7.45
C LEU A 215 -3.80 -11.43 -8.11
N ASP A 216 -4.01 -11.45 -9.42
CA ASP A 216 -4.24 -12.68 -10.17
C ASP A 216 -3.00 -13.58 -10.13
N GLU A 217 -1.81 -13.03 -10.41
CA GLU A 217 -0.53 -13.77 -10.30
C GLU A 217 -0.27 -14.27 -8.87
N LEU A 218 -0.62 -13.48 -7.85
CA LEU A 218 -0.48 -13.91 -6.46
C LEU A 218 -1.34 -15.13 -6.13
N HIS A 219 -2.56 -15.20 -6.67
CA HIS A 219 -3.41 -16.36 -6.49
C HIS A 219 -2.96 -17.59 -7.27
N GLU A 220 -2.30 -17.42 -8.41
CA GLU A 220 -1.88 -18.52 -9.28
C GLU A 220 -0.48 -19.05 -8.93
N SER A 221 0.44 -18.17 -8.54
CA SER A 221 1.88 -18.46 -8.46
C SER A 221 2.44 -18.55 -7.04
N PHE A 222 1.58 -18.46 -6.01
CA PHE A 222 2.04 -18.53 -4.62
C PHE A 222 1.28 -19.61 -3.84
N SER A 223 2.04 -20.35 -3.02
CA SER A 223 1.48 -21.41 -2.21
C SER A 223 1.97 -21.37 -0.75
N ILE A 224 1.20 -22.01 0.11
CA ILE A 224 1.59 -22.39 1.46
C ILE A 224 1.74 -23.89 1.54
N ALA A 225 2.90 -24.31 1.99
CA ALA A 225 3.20 -25.69 2.34
C ALA A 225 3.12 -25.89 3.86
N LEU A 226 2.33 -26.89 4.27
CA LEU A 226 2.29 -27.40 5.63
C LEU A 226 3.16 -28.66 5.69
N VAL A 227 4.34 -28.50 6.27
CA VAL A 227 5.33 -29.58 6.36
C VAL A 227 5.30 -30.16 7.77
N PRO A 228 5.03 -31.45 7.95
CA PRO A 228 5.02 -32.09 9.27
C PRO A 228 6.33 -31.89 10.03
N HIS A 229 6.25 -31.70 11.34
CA HIS A 229 7.44 -31.57 12.20
C HIS A 229 8.34 -32.79 12.07
N ARG A 230 9.62 -32.53 11.81
CA ARG A 230 10.67 -33.55 11.84
C ARG A 230 11.78 -33.14 12.80
N PRO A 231 12.51 -34.10 13.40
CA PRO A 231 13.35 -33.86 14.58
C PRO A 231 14.51 -32.89 14.40
N GLN A 232 14.93 -32.51 13.21
CA GLN A 232 16.03 -31.55 12.98
C GLN A 232 15.94 -30.85 11.62
N GLY A 233 16.15 -29.52 11.63
CA GLY A 233 16.55 -28.75 10.43
C GLY A 233 15.52 -28.47 9.35
N THR A 234 14.22 -28.80 9.55
CA THR A 234 13.20 -28.61 8.49
C THR A 234 13.03 -27.14 8.12
N SER A 235 12.98 -26.24 9.11
CA SER A 235 12.81 -24.80 8.86
C SER A 235 14.00 -24.19 8.14
N GLU A 236 15.21 -24.54 8.57
CA GLU A 236 16.46 -24.06 7.95
C GLU A 236 16.61 -24.56 6.52
N ALA A 237 16.25 -25.83 6.29
CA ALA A 237 16.30 -26.42 4.95
C ALA A 237 15.25 -25.83 3.99
N LEU A 238 14.06 -25.49 4.49
CA LEU A 238 13.04 -24.77 3.72
C LEU A 238 13.49 -23.35 3.38
N LEU A 239 14.03 -22.62 4.37
CA LEU A 239 14.58 -21.25 4.17
C LEU A 239 15.77 -21.19 3.22
N ALA A 240 16.51 -22.31 3.07
CA ALA A 240 17.62 -22.38 2.11
C ALA A 240 17.16 -22.51 0.65
N MET A 241 15.87 -22.77 0.40
CA MET A 241 15.32 -22.83 -0.95
C MET A 241 15.08 -21.41 -1.48
N PRO A 242 15.56 -21.06 -2.69
CA PRO A 242 15.43 -19.71 -3.25
C PRO A 242 13.97 -19.26 -3.41
N GLU A 243 13.06 -20.20 -3.65
CA GLU A 243 11.64 -19.95 -3.85
C GLU A 243 10.87 -19.81 -2.52
N CYS A 244 11.49 -20.11 -1.38
CA CYS A 244 10.88 -19.98 -0.07
C CYS A 244 10.99 -18.54 0.44
N LEU A 245 9.85 -17.88 0.62
CA LEU A 245 9.76 -16.47 1.05
C LEU A 245 9.76 -16.30 2.57
N GLY A 246 9.38 -17.34 3.29
CA GLY A 246 9.36 -17.32 4.74
C GLY A 246 8.85 -18.62 5.34
N VAL A 247 9.27 -18.89 6.58
CA VAL A 247 8.92 -20.09 7.32
C VAL A 247 8.46 -19.73 8.73
N ARG A 248 7.40 -20.38 9.18
CA ARG A 248 6.92 -20.24 10.55
C ARG A 248 6.66 -21.60 11.18
N VAL A 249 7.25 -21.82 12.32
CA VAL A 249 7.00 -23.05 13.11
C VAL A 249 5.72 -22.84 13.94
N ARG A 250 4.72 -23.69 13.70
CA ARG A 250 3.49 -23.77 14.51
C ARG A 250 3.43 -25.09 15.26
N THR A 251 2.45 -25.24 16.13
CA THR A 251 2.27 -26.46 16.94
C THR A 251 1.92 -27.70 16.12
N ASP A 252 1.27 -27.53 15.00
CA ASP A 252 0.77 -28.59 14.11
C ASP A 252 1.73 -28.94 12.98
N ALA A 253 2.43 -27.95 12.42
CA ALA A 253 3.32 -28.12 11.28
C ALA A 253 4.30 -26.95 11.16
N VAL A 254 5.27 -27.09 10.27
CA VAL A 254 6.07 -25.99 9.75
C VAL A 254 5.35 -25.42 8.53
N HIS A 255 4.95 -24.14 8.61
CA HIS A 255 4.31 -23.43 7.51
C HIS A 255 5.38 -22.71 6.70
N ALA A 256 5.42 -22.92 5.39
CA ALA A 256 6.35 -22.24 4.50
C ALA A 256 5.60 -21.63 3.31
N VAL A 257 5.95 -20.38 2.97
CA VAL A 257 5.40 -19.68 1.81
C VAL A 257 6.37 -19.81 0.65
N PHE A 258 5.87 -20.22 -0.50
CA PHE A 258 6.64 -20.35 -1.73
C PHE A 258 6.11 -19.44 -2.84
N SER A 259 7.04 -18.92 -3.65
CA SER A 259 6.74 -18.25 -4.92
C SER A 259 6.62 -19.28 -6.06
N LEU A 260 5.82 -20.31 -5.83
CA LEU A 260 5.51 -21.42 -6.73
C LEU A 260 4.04 -21.79 -6.56
N ASP A 261 3.46 -22.39 -7.59
CA ASP A 261 2.16 -23.03 -7.44
C ASP A 261 2.21 -24.25 -6.47
N PRO A 262 1.07 -24.74 -5.97
CA PRO A 262 1.05 -25.82 -4.98
C PRO A 262 1.73 -27.11 -5.40
N ASP A 263 1.60 -27.49 -6.68
CA ASP A 263 2.14 -28.77 -7.20
C ASP A 263 3.66 -28.70 -7.29
N ASP A 264 4.19 -27.59 -7.81
CA ASP A 264 5.64 -27.33 -7.92
C ASP A 264 6.28 -27.18 -6.53
N ALA A 265 5.62 -26.51 -5.60
CA ALA A 265 6.10 -26.39 -4.22
C ALA A 265 6.18 -27.76 -3.53
N CYS A 266 5.17 -28.60 -3.67
CA CYS A 266 5.19 -29.96 -3.14
C CYS A 266 6.28 -30.83 -3.80
N ALA A 267 6.46 -30.73 -5.10
CA ALA A 267 7.52 -31.42 -5.81
C ALA A 267 8.92 -30.98 -5.33
N LEU A 268 9.12 -29.67 -5.17
CA LEU A 268 10.37 -29.11 -4.65
C LEU A 268 10.71 -29.62 -3.24
N ILE A 269 9.72 -29.59 -2.33
CA ILE A 269 9.87 -30.10 -0.96
C ILE A 269 10.18 -31.59 -0.95
N THR A 270 9.46 -32.38 -1.75
CA THR A 270 9.67 -33.83 -1.85
C THR A 270 11.07 -34.16 -2.36
N ASN A 271 11.52 -33.47 -3.41
CA ASN A 271 12.82 -33.73 -4.03
C ASN A 271 13.99 -33.33 -3.13
N ASN A 272 13.88 -32.20 -2.40
CA ASN A 272 14.99 -31.69 -1.58
C ASN A 272 15.01 -32.27 -0.17
N LEU A 273 13.85 -32.54 0.44
CA LEU A 273 13.74 -32.96 1.83
C LEU A 273 13.24 -34.41 2.01
N GLY A 274 12.83 -35.07 0.93
CA GLY A 274 12.23 -36.40 1.00
C GLY A 274 10.89 -36.43 1.76
N VAL A 275 10.19 -35.29 1.86
CA VAL A 275 8.91 -35.16 2.54
C VAL A 275 7.80 -35.37 1.54
N THR A 276 7.11 -36.50 1.65
CA THR A 276 6.02 -36.89 0.73
C THR A 276 4.62 -36.61 1.29
N ASP A 277 4.53 -36.21 2.55
CA ASP A 277 3.32 -35.95 3.31
C ASP A 277 3.11 -34.42 3.58
N ALA A 278 3.84 -33.56 2.86
CA ALA A 278 3.59 -32.13 2.84
C ALA A 278 2.27 -31.81 2.13
N LEU A 279 1.47 -30.92 2.69
CA LEU A 279 0.25 -30.42 2.08
C LEU A 279 0.50 -29.02 1.53
N CYS A 280 0.44 -28.87 0.21
CA CYS A 280 0.57 -27.58 -0.45
C CYS A 280 -0.78 -27.12 -0.98
N ARG A 281 -1.07 -25.85 -0.83
CA ARG A 281 -2.30 -25.23 -1.34
C ARG A 281 -2.04 -23.76 -1.72
N THR A 282 -2.91 -23.21 -2.53
CA THR A 282 -2.85 -21.78 -2.85
C THR A 282 -2.87 -20.94 -1.58
N ALA A 283 -2.09 -19.87 -1.59
CA ALA A 283 -1.98 -18.92 -0.49
C ALA A 283 -2.87 -17.70 -0.72
N GLY A 284 -3.70 -17.34 0.27
CA GLY A 284 -4.32 -16.01 0.29
C GLY A 284 -3.30 -14.96 0.72
N LEU A 285 -3.48 -13.72 0.28
CA LEU A 285 -2.56 -12.62 0.59
C LEU A 285 -2.38 -12.41 2.10
N GLU A 286 -3.48 -12.53 2.87
CA GLU A 286 -3.46 -12.40 4.33
C GLU A 286 -2.62 -13.51 4.97
N GLU A 287 -2.76 -14.71 4.50
CA GLU A 287 -2.05 -15.87 5.03
C GLU A 287 -0.55 -15.78 4.71
N MET A 288 -0.19 -15.44 3.48
CA MET A 288 1.19 -15.16 3.09
C MET A 288 1.83 -14.11 3.99
N PHE A 289 1.13 -12.99 4.20
CA PHE A 289 1.62 -11.92 5.04
C PHE A 289 1.85 -12.36 6.48
N ILE A 290 0.92 -13.10 7.08
CA ILE A 290 1.02 -13.60 8.45
C ILE A 290 2.21 -14.56 8.60
N GLU A 291 2.40 -15.45 7.65
CA GLU A 291 3.47 -16.44 7.72
C GLU A 291 4.86 -15.80 7.48
N ILE A 292 4.95 -14.88 6.53
CA ILE A 292 6.20 -14.15 6.24
C ILE A 292 6.54 -13.16 7.36
N ALA A 293 5.57 -12.33 7.76
CA ALA A 293 5.81 -11.26 8.74
C ALA A 293 5.90 -11.76 10.19
N GLY A 294 5.42 -12.94 10.47
CA GLY A 294 5.46 -13.59 11.80
C GLY A 294 6.47 -14.71 11.93
N GLY A 295 7.17 -15.06 10.85
CA GLY A 295 8.16 -16.14 10.81
C GLY A 295 9.59 -15.68 11.12
N GLU A 296 10.46 -16.66 11.36
CA GLU A 296 11.92 -16.46 11.33
C GLU A 296 12.39 -16.50 9.87
N ARG A 297 13.34 -15.64 9.54
CA ARG A 297 14.15 -15.68 8.32
C ARG A 297 15.53 -16.16 8.65
#